data_779d2a2a7c14d2121613f99c814322d8
#
_entry.id   779d2a2a7c14d2121613f99c814322d8
#
_cell.length_a   1.000
_cell.length_b   1.000
_cell.length_c   1.000
_cell.angle_alpha   90.00
_cell.angle_beta   90.00
_cell.angle_gamma   90.00
#
_symmetry.space_group_name_H-M   'P 1'
#
loop_
_entity.id
_entity.type
_entity.pdbx_description
1 polymer ?
#
loop_
_entity_poly.entity_id
_entity_poly.type
_entity_poly.pdbx_seq_one_letter_code
_entity_poly.pdbx_strand_id
1 'polypeptide(L)'
;MKNVAITGVSGYIGGLLCRRIAQEAAVERIIGIDVRAPSFESPKFTFIQHDVSQPFNDIFIKNNIDTAIHLAFIVLPIHDARKTYQINIGGSNNFLAACAAGGVKQVFYMGSNTEYGAFKVNPALFTEDMPLNPNPDYPYAVDKARVDLLFQDFAEKNPEICVTIGRTAP
;
A
#
# COMPACT_ATOMS: atom_id res chain seq x y z
N MET A 1 -20.28 4.85 8.79
CA MET A 1 -18.87 5.07 9.23
C MET A 1 -18.01 3.99 8.59
N LYS A 2 -16.69 4.19 8.46
CA LYS A 2 -15.80 3.27 7.73
C LYS A 2 -14.79 2.62 8.64
N ASN A 3 -14.55 1.34 8.45
CA ASN A 3 -13.42 0.61 9.01
C ASN A 3 -12.25 0.66 8.03
N VAL A 4 -11.13 1.21 8.44
CA VAL A 4 -9.97 1.44 7.59
C VAL A 4 -8.82 0.53 8.01
N ALA A 5 -8.27 -0.27 7.11
CA ALA A 5 -7.04 -1.01 7.33
C ALA A 5 -5.86 -0.28 6.70
N ILE A 6 -4.73 -0.22 7.40
CA ILE A 6 -3.50 0.42 6.92
C ILE A 6 -2.33 -0.49 7.22
N THR A 7 -1.59 -0.89 6.19
CA THR A 7 -0.31 -1.58 6.35
C THR A 7 0.84 -0.57 6.39
N GLY A 8 1.91 -0.86 7.13
CA GLY A 8 3.05 0.04 7.25
C GLY A 8 2.83 1.21 8.20
N VAL A 9 1.99 1.03 9.23
CA VAL A 9 1.60 2.10 10.17
C VAL A 9 2.73 2.62 11.04
N SER A 10 3.81 1.87 11.21
CA SER A 10 4.99 2.29 11.98
C SER A 10 6.00 3.08 11.15
N GLY A 11 5.75 3.20 9.84
CA GLY A 11 6.49 4.09 8.94
C GLY A 11 6.08 5.55 9.11
N TYR A 12 6.89 6.46 8.56
CA TYR A 12 6.66 7.91 8.65
C TYR A 12 5.27 8.30 8.13
N ILE A 13 4.94 7.93 6.88
CA ILE A 13 3.65 8.25 6.26
C ILE A 13 2.49 7.57 7.00
N GLY A 14 2.64 6.28 7.36
CA GLY A 14 1.62 5.53 8.08
C GLY A 14 1.25 6.17 9.41
N GLY A 15 2.25 6.61 10.18
CA GLY A 15 2.04 7.31 11.45
C GLY A 15 1.34 8.65 11.29
N LEU A 16 1.71 9.46 10.29
CA LEU A 16 1.04 10.73 9.99
C LEU A 16 -0.41 10.50 9.55
N LEU A 17 -0.64 9.55 8.66
CA LEU A 17 -1.96 9.23 8.15
C LEU A 17 -2.89 8.75 9.28
N CYS A 18 -2.45 7.84 10.14
CA CYS A 18 -3.24 7.37 11.28
C CYS A 18 -3.69 8.52 12.18
N ARG A 19 -2.78 9.45 12.50
CA ARG A 19 -3.11 10.65 13.31
C ARG A 19 -4.17 11.52 12.64
N ARG A 20 -4.06 11.70 11.32
CA ARG A 20 -4.98 12.55 10.56
C ARG A 20 -6.36 11.93 10.45
N ILE A 21 -6.45 10.67 10.03
CA ILE A 21 -7.76 10.03 9.79
C ILE A 21 -8.50 9.65 11.10
N ALA A 22 -7.79 9.49 12.22
CA ALA A 22 -8.44 9.29 13.52
C ALA A 22 -9.34 10.46 13.94
N GLN A 23 -9.08 11.64 13.40
CA GLN A 23 -9.88 12.86 13.66
C GLN A 23 -11.13 12.93 12.77
N GLU A 24 -11.20 12.10 11.72
CA GLU A 24 -12.34 12.13 10.79
C GLU A 24 -13.57 11.45 11.39
N ALA A 25 -14.71 12.16 11.37
CA ALA A 25 -15.97 11.62 11.85
C ALA A 25 -16.48 10.41 11.04
N ALA A 26 -16.11 10.35 9.75
CA ALA A 26 -16.47 9.26 8.85
C ALA A 26 -15.73 7.95 9.18
N VAL A 27 -14.62 7.99 9.95
CA VAL A 27 -13.83 6.83 10.33
C VAL A 27 -14.30 6.31 11.68
N GLU A 28 -14.71 5.05 11.72
CA GLU A 28 -15.12 4.34 12.93
C GLU A 28 -13.93 3.68 13.60
N ARG A 29 -13.21 2.86 12.84
CA ARG A 29 -12.02 2.13 13.33
C ARG A 29 -10.87 2.17 12.34
N ILE A 30 -9.65 2.12 12.88
CA ILE A 30 -8.41 2.01 12.13
C ILE A 30 -7.71 0.73 12.59
N ILE A 31 -7.51 -0.20 11.68
CA ILE A 31 -6.74 -1.43 11.88
C ILE A 31 -5.35 -1.21 11.30
N GLY A 32 -4.38 -0.96 12.18
CA GLY A 32 -2.99 -0.76 11.78
C GLY A 32 -2.22 -2.07 11.77
N ILE A 33 -1.54 -2.38 10.65
CA ILE A 33 -0.80 -3.63 10.44
C ILE A 33 0.67 -3.29 10.18
N ASP A 34 1.57 -3.83 11.00
CA ASP A 34 3.02 -3.68 10.84
C ASP A 34 3.74 -4.76 11.66
N VAL A 35 5.02 -4.99 11.38
CA VAL A 35 5.88 -5.88 12.18
C VAL A 35 6.35 -5.24 13.48
N ARG A 36 6.26 -3.92 13.61
CA ARG A 36 6.62 -3.14 14.80
C ARG A 36 5.43 -2.32 15.26
N ALA A 37 5.26 -2.16 16.57
CA ALA A 37 4.24 -1.29 17.12
C ALA A 37 4.53 0.19 16.76
N PRO A 38 3.51 0.95 16.31
CA PRO A 38 3.66 2.39 16.09
C PRO A 38 3.66 3.16 17.43
N SER A 39 4.15 4.39 17.40
CA SER A 39 4.05 5.31 18.54
C SER A 39 2.70 6.05 18.62
N PHE A 40 1.73 5.66 17.80
CA PHE A 40 0.41 6.30 17.72
C PHE A 40 -0.61 5.51 18.53
N GLU A 41 -1.40 6.24 19.29
CA GLU A 41 -2.54 5.73 20.06
C GLU A 41 -3.79 6.57 19.79
N SER A 42 -4.94 5.92 19.73
CA SER A 42 -6.24 6.54 19.59
C SER A 42 -7.33 5.55 20.01
N PRO A 43 -8.47 5.98 20.56
CA PRO A 43 -9.62 5.11 20.83
C PRO A 43 -10.16 4.38 19.59
N LYS A 44 -9.92 4.94 18.40
CA LYS A 44 -10.30 4.34 17.11
C LYS A 44 -9.26 3.37 16.56
N PHE A 45 -8.04 3.31 17.14
CA PHE A 45 -6.92 2.59 16.57
C PHE A 45 -6.69 1.23 17.26
N THR A 46 -6.60 0.18 16.47
CA THR A 46 -6.21 -1.16 16.91
C THR A 46 -4.97 -1.59 16.14
N PHE A 47 -3.89 -1.91 16.84
CA PHE A 47 -2.68 -2.44 16.24
C PHE A 47 -2.73 -3.96 16.15
N ILE A 48 -2.38 -4.50 14.99
CA ILE A 48 -2.17 -5.93 14.76
C ILE A 48 -0.74 -6.13 14.27
N GLN A 49 0.07 -6.80 15.08
CA GLN A 49 1.43 -7.16 14.68
C GLN A 49 1.37 -8.29 13.65
N HIS A 50 1.75 -7.99 12.42
CA HIS A 50 1.76 -8.96 11.34
C HIS A 50 2.78 -8.59 10.25
N ASP A 51 3.42 -9.60 9.65
CA ASP A 51 4.29 -9.44 8.49
C ASP A 51 3.46 -9.61 7.21
N VAL A 52 3.41 -8.58 6.38
CA VAL A 52 2.63 -8.59 5.13
C VAL A 52 3.09 -9.68 4.14
N SER A 53 4.32 -10.19 4.27
CA SER A 53 4.78 -11.33 3.47
C SER A 53 4.03 -12.64 3.77
N GLN A 54 3.24 -12.68 4.85
CA GLN A 54 2.36 -13.78 5.21
C GLN A 54 0.90 -13.42 4.90
N PRO A 55 0.04 -14.38 4.52
CA PRO A 55 -1.38 -14.13 4.29
C PRO A 55 -2.09 -13.57 5.54
N PHE A 56 -3.04 -12.62 5.34
CA PHE A 56 -3.79 -11.97 6.43
C PHE A 56 -5.26 -11.68 6.09
N ASN A 57 -5.86 -12.46 5.21
CA ASN A 57 -7.27 -12.32 4.79
C ASN A 57 -8.22 -12.26 5.98
N ASP A 58 -7.99 -13.10 6.99
CA ASP A 58 -8.79 -13.17 8.21
C ASP A 58 -8.87 -11.84 8.96
N ILE A 59 -7.79 -11.02 8.90
CA ILE A 59 -7.77 -9.71 9.54
C ILE A 59 -8.82 -8.81 8.90
N PHE A 60 -8.92 -8.79 7.58
CA PHE A 60 -9.85 -7.95 6.85
C PHE A 60 -11.30 -8.42 7.03
N ILE A 61 -11.52 -9.74 6.92
CA ILE A 61 -12.85 -10.36 7.12
C ILE A 61 -13.38 -10.07 8.52
N LYS A 62 -12.60 -10.38 9.57
CA LYS A 62 -13.02 -10.23 10.98
C LYS A 62 -13.29 -8.78 11.38
N ASN A 63 -12.63 -7.81 10.74
CA ASN A 63 -12.76 -6.40 11.06
C ASN A 63 -13.71 -5.66 10.12
N ASN A 64 -14.36 -6.34 9.16
CA ASN A 64 -15.27 -5.75 8.18
C ASN A 64 -14.68 -4.49 7.52
N ILE A 65 -13.52 -4.63 6.87
CA ILE A 65 -12.77 -3.51 6.30
C ILE A 65 -13.49 -2.94 5.07
N ASP A 66 -13.78 -1.64 5.09
CA ASP A 66 -14.39 -0.92 3.97
C ASP A 66 -13.34 -0.30 3.05
N THR A 67 -12.25 0.24 3.65
CA THR A 67 -11.18 0.95 2.96
C THR A 67 -9.84 0.38 3.38
N ALA A 68 -8.99 0.06 2.43
CA ALA A 68 -7.66 -0.49 2.70
C ALA A 68 -6.56 0.36 2.06
N ILE A 69 -5.50 0.64 2.82
CA ILE A 69 -4.38 1.50 2.43
C ILE A 69 -3.08 0.73 2.57
N HIS A 70 -2.35 0.57 1.46
CA HIS A 70 -1.09 -0.17 1.42
C HIS A 70 0.10 0.77 1.40
N LEU A 71 0.80 0.87 2.55
CA LEU A 71 2.01 1.66 2.73
C LEU A 71 3.22 0.81 3.12
N ALA A 72 3.02 -0.47 3.46
CA ALA A 72 4.11 -1.37 3.82
C ALA A 72 5.00 -1.64 2.59
N PHE A 73 6.23 -1.16 2.63
CA PHE A 73 7.20 -1.29 1.55
C PHE A 73 8.63 -1.10 2.08
N ILE A 74 9.57 -1.90 1.60
CA ILE A 74 11.00 -1.67 1.86
C ILE A 74 11.52 -0.63 0.87
N VAL A 75 11.82 0.56 1.39
CA VAL A 75 12.30 1.71 0.59
C VAL A 75 13.83 1.70 0.48
N LEU A 76 14.52 1.46 1.61
CA LEU A 76 15.97 1.41 1.64
C LEU A 76 16.48 0.01 1.29
N PRO A 77 17.52 -0.10 0.47
CA PRO A 77 18.10 -1.40 0.13
C PRO A 77 18.50 -2.17 1.39
N ILE A 78 18.06 -3.42 1.49
CA ILE A 78 18.58 -4.41 2.44
C ILE A 78 19.42 -5.43 1.67
N HIS A 79 20.41 -6.06 2.33
CA HIS A 79 21.29 -7.02 1.68
C HIS A 79 20.57 -8.27 1.15
N ASP A 80 19.37 -8.56 1.65
CA ASP A 80 18.55 -9.70 1.23
C ASP A 80 17.51 -9.28 0.20
N ALA A 81 17.88 -9.36 -1.07
CA ALA A 81 16.99 -9.07 -2.20
C ALA A 81 15.77 -10.00 -2.24
N ARG A 82 15.91 -11.28 -1.81
CA ARG A 82 14.80 -12.23 -1.76
C ARG A 82 13.75 -11.78 -0.73
N LYS A 83 14.21 -11.34 0.44
CA LYS A 83 13.33 -10.82 1.49
C LYS A 83 12.64 -9.52 1.03
N THR A 84 13.36 -8.62 0.36
CA THR A 84 12.77 -7.41 -0.25
C THR A 84 11.64 -7.79 -1.19
N TYR A 85 11.86 -8.72 -2.11
CA TYR A 85 10.85 -9.19 -3.05
C TYR A 85 9.63 -9.81 -2.34
N GLN A 86 9.86 -10.64 -1.34
CA GLN A 86 8.78 -11.27 -0.56
C GLN A 86 7.91 -10.24 0.15
N ILE A 87 8.48 -9.16 0.68
CA ILE A 87 7.74 -8.10 1.36
C ILE A 87 7.07 -7.19 0.33
N ASN A 88 7.81 -6.68 -0.66
CA ASN A 88 7.28 -5.70 -1.60
C ASN A 88 6.25 -6.32 -2.55
N ILE A 89 6.59 -7.41 -3.22
CA ILE A 89 5.71 -8.04 -4.21
C ILE A 89 4.77 -9.05 -3.54
N GLY A 90 5.31 -9.96 -2.72
CA GLY A 90 4.51 -10.94 -2.00
C GLY A 90 3.51 -10.30 -1.04
N GLY A 91 3.97 -9.30 -0.27
CA GLY A 91 3.12 -8.54 0.65
C GLY A 91 1.99 -7.79 -0.06
N SER A 92 2.28 -7.20 -1.23
CA SER A 92 1.25 -6.53 -2.04
C SER A 92 0.21 -7.53 -2.58
N ASN A 93 0.63 -8.70 -3.03
CA ASN A 93 -0.29 -9.77 -3.44
C ASN A 93 -1.17 -10.23 -2.27
N ASN A 94 -0.59 -10.45 -1.09
CA ASN A 94 -1.36 -10.81 0.11
C ASN A 94 -2.36 -9.71 0.52
N PHE A 95 -1.96 -8.44 0.39
CA PHE A 95 -2.84 -7.30 0.64
C PHE A 95 -4.05 -7.30 -0.33
N LEU A 96 -3.81 -7.46 -1.63
CA LEU A 96 -4.89 -7.52 -2.62
C LEU A 96 -5.80 -8.74 -2.42
N ALA A 97 -5.24 -9.89 -2.08
CA ALA A 97 -6.01 -11.09 -1.71
C ALA A 97 -6.90 -10.83 -0.48
N ALA A 98 -6.38 -10.13 0.55
CA ALA A 98 -7.14 -9.75 1.72
C ALA A 98 -8.27 -8.76 1.39
N CYS A 99 -8.02 -7.81 0.46
CA CYS A 99 -9.05 -6.87 -0.03
C CYS A 99 -10.21 -7.61 -0.71
N ALA A 100 -9.91 -8.54 -1.62
CA ALA A 100 -10.92 -9.34 -2.30
C ALA A 100 -11.71 -10.21 -1.33
N ALA A 101 -11.02 -10.95 -0.44
CA ALA A 101 -11.66 -11.84 0.54
C ALA A 101 -12.51 -11.09 1.57
N GLY A 102 -12.09 -9.88 1.97
CA GLY A 102 -12.80 -9.03 2.93
C GLY A 102 -13.93 -8.20 2.32
N GLY A 103 -14.11 -8.22 1.00
CA GLY A 103 -15.12 -7.41 0.31
C GLY A 103 -14.89 -5.90 0.42
N VAL A 104 -13.62 -5.48 0.49
CA VAL A 104 -13.21 -4.07 0.57
C VAL A 104 -13.76 -3.29 -0.61
N LYS A 105 -14.17 -2.04 -0.39
CA LYS A 105 -14.78 -1.18 -1.43
C LYS A 105 -13.80 -0.15 -2.00
N GLN A 106 -12.83 0.26 -1.21
CA GLN A 106 -11.86 1.27 -1.61
C GLN A 106 -10.44 0.82 -1.24
N VAL A 107 -9.55 0.87 -2.20
CA VAL A 107 -8.15 0.49 -2.06
C VAL A 107 -7.27 1.66 -2.46
N PHE A 108 -6.26 1.97 -1.65
CA PHE A 108 -5.23 2.94 -1.98
C PHE A 108 -3.85 2.26 -1.91
N TYR A 109 -3.06 2.45 -2.95
CA TYR A 109 -1.65 2.09 -2.99
C TYR A 109 -0.78 3.34 -3.12
N MET A 110 0.26 3.42 -2.32
CA MET A 110 1.26 4.48 -2.45
C MET A 110 2.36 4.04 -3.41
N GLY A 111 2.22 4.43 -4.66
CA GLY A 111 3.21 4.32 -5.72
C GLY A 111 4.28 5.41 -5.64
N SER A 112 5.04 5.58 -6.71
CA SER A 112 6.11 6.57 -6.80
C SER A 112 6.27 7.07 -8.24
N ASN A 113 6.59 8.35 -8.41
CA ASN A 113 6.95 8.90 -9.73
C ASN A 113 8.22 8.26 -10.33
N THR A 114 9.05 7.60 -9.50
CA THR A 114 10.23 6.86 -9.97
C THR A 114 9.89 5.68 -10.89
N GLU A 115 8.62 5.26 -10.89
CA GLU A 115 8.10 4.22 -11.77
C GLU A 115 8.16 4.59 -13.25
N TYR A 116 8.17 5.89 -13.57
CA TYR A 116 8.35 6.40 -14.94
C TYR A 116 9.82 6.44 -15.38
N GLY A 117 10.76 6.25 -14.46
CA GLY A 117 12.19 6.34 -14.70
C GLY A 117 12.68 7.78 -14.91
N ALA A 118 14.00 7.94 -14.97
CA ALA A 118 14.67 9.23 -15.19
C ALA A 118 15.55 9.14 -16.42
N PHE A 119 14.96 9.37 -17.60
CA PHE A 119 15.65 9.30 -18.89
C PHE A 119 15.66 10.66 -19.58
N LYS A 120 16.72 10.94 -20.36
CA LYS A 120 16.84 12.21 -21.13
C LYS A 120 15.71 12.44 -22.14
N VAL A 121 15.08 11.36 -22.58
CA VAL A 121 13.98 11.39 -23.56
C VAL A 121 12.60 11.58 -22.91
N ASN A 122 12.54 11.64 -21.59
CA ASN A 122 11.27 11.83 -20.88
C ASN A 122 10.69 13.22 -21.20
N PRO A 123 9.35 13.33 -21.28
CA PRO A 123 8.70 14.63 -21.46
C PRO A 123 8.88 15.49 -20.20
N ALA A 124 8.65 16.80 -20.35
CA ALA A 124 8.69 17.74 -19.23
C ALA A 124 7.57 17.50 -18.20
N LEU A 125 6.45 16.92 -18.63
CA LEU A 125 5.31 16.61 -17.78
C LEU A 125 4.93 15.13 -18.00
N PHE A 126 4.64 14.43 -16.92
CA PHE A 126 4.10 13.06 -16.93
C PHE A 126 2.59 13.11 -16.70
N THR A 127 1.89 12.20 -17.36
CA THR A 127 0.46 11.92 -17.13
C THR A 127 0.29 10.47 -16.70
N GLU A 128 -0.84 10.15 -16.10
CA GLU A 128 -1.09 8.85 -15.48
C GLU A 128 -1.23 7.71 -16.51
N ASP A 129 -1.53 8.02 -17.75
CA ASP A 129 -1.64 7.09 -18.88
C ASP A 129 -0.30 6.73 -19.53
N MET A 130 0.79 7.40 -19.13
CA MET A 130 2.12 7.09 -19.66
C MET A 130 2.60 5.72 -19.16
N PRO A 131 3.31 4.96 -20.02
CA PRO A 131 3.84 3.66 -19.63
C PRO A 131 4.88 3.77 -18.52
N LEU A 132 4.84 2.85 -17.58
CA LEU A 132 5.86 2.73 -16.55
C LEU A 132 7.15 2.19 -17.16
N ASN A 133 8.26 2.87 -16.90
CA ASN A 133 9.58 2.54 -17.44
C ASN A 133 10.66 2.83 -16.39
N PRO A 134 10.69 2.08 -15.25
CA PRO A 134 11.64 2.34 -14.19
C PRO A 134 13.09 2.11 -14.64
N ASN A 135 14.03 2.87 -14.08
CA ASN A 135 15.45 2.62 -14.30
C ASN A 135 15.81 1.22 -13.78
N PRO A 136 16.36 0.33 -14.62
CA PRO A 136 16.58 -1.09 -14.25
C PRO A 136 17.64 -1.30 -13.16
N ASP A 137 18.52 -0.34 -12.98
CA ASP A 137 19.56 -0.31 -11.93
C ASP A 137 19.06 0.29 -10.59
N TYR A 138 17.77 0.66 -10.52
CA TYR A 138 17.15 1.16 -9.31
C TYR A 138 16.05 0.20 -8.80
N PRO A 139 16.39 -0.83 -7.99
CA PRO A 139 15.47 -1.90 -7.59
C PRO A 139 14.17 -1.40 -6.94
N TYR A 140 14.24 -0.32 -6.16
CA TYR A 140 13.06 0.30 -5.57
C TYR A 140 12.03 0.72 -6.64
N ALA A 141 12.48 1.42 -7.68
CA ALA A 141 11.60 1.88 -8.77
C ALA A 141 11.02 0.69 -9.56
N VAL A 142 11.85 -0.34 -9.80
CA VAL A 142 11.43 -1.58 -10.46
C VAL A 142 10.35 -2.29 -9.64
N ASP A 143 10.53 -2.44 -8.33
CA ASP A 143 9.53 -3.06 -7.47
C ASP A 143 8.26 -2.22 -7.37
N LYS A 144 8.38 -0.88 -7.28
CA LYS A 144 7.23 0.03 -7.27
C LYS A 144 6.38 -0.11 -8.53
N ALA A 145 7.03 -0.10 -9.70
CA ALA A 145 6.34 -0.29 -10.99
C ALA A 145 5.67 -1.67 -11.09
N ARG A 146 6.32 -2.74 -10.60
CA ARG A 146 5.71 -4.08 -10.56
C ARG A 146 4.46 -4.12 -9.69
N VAL A 147 4.51 -3.48 -8.53
CA VAL A 147 3.35 -3.42 -7.61
C VAL A 147 2.25 -2.56 -8.20
N ASP A 148 2.57 -1.43 -8.82
CA ASP A 148 1.59 -0.59 -9.53
C ASP A 148 0.81 -1.43 -10.56
N LEU A 149 1.51 -2.21 -11.40
CA LEU A 149 0.88 -3.12 -12.37
C LEU A 149 0.00 -4.20 -11.71
N LEU A 150 0.37 -4.71 -10.52
CA LEU A 150 -0.48 -5.64 -9.76
C LEU A 150 -1.79 -4.97 -9.34
N PHE A 151 -1.74 -3.70 -8.90
CA PHE A 151 -2.94 -2.96 -8.51
C PHE A 151 -3.81 -2.58 -9.71
N GLN A 152 -3.23 -2.29 -10.88
CA GLN A 152 -3.97 -2.07 -12.11
C GLN A 152 -4.71 -3.36 -12.55
N ASP A 153 -4.00 -4.49 -12.61
CA ASP A 153 -4.59 -5.80 -12.95
C ASP A 153 -5.70 -6.20 -11.95
N PHE A 154 -5.50 -5.91 -10.66
CA PHE A 154 -6.52 -6.14 -9.64
C PHE A 154 -7.77 -5.27 -9.87
N ALA A 155 -7.60 -3.99 -10.23
CA ALA A 155 -8.72 -3.09 -10.53
C ALA A 155 -9.53 -3.57 -11.74
N GLU A 156 -8.86 -4.04 -12.79
CA GLU A 156 -9.52 -4.59 -13.98
C GLU A 156 -10.34 -5.85 -13.66
N LYS A 157 -9.83 -6.71 -12.77
CA LYS A 157 -10.48 -7.97 -12.38
C LYS A 157 -11.59 -7.79 -11.34
N ASN A 158 -11.62 -6.64 -10.63
CA ASN A 158 -12.56 -6.36 -9.55
C ASN A 158 -13.19 -4.96 -9.74
N PRO A 159 -14.01 -4.77 -10.77
CA PRO A 159 -14.55 -3.45 -11.13
C PRO A 159 -15.47 -2.84 -10.06
N GLU A 160 -15.93 -3.65 -9.09
CA GLU A 160 -16.70 -3.19 -7.94
C GLU A 160 -15.86 -2.55 -6.83
N ILE A 161 -14.51 -2.67 -6.92
CA ILE A 161 -13.56 -2.10 -5.96
C ILE A 161 -12.93 -0.85 -6.58
N CYS A 162 -13.10 0.29 -5.94
CA CYS A 162 -12.42 1.52 -6.36
C CYS A 162 -10.94 1.46 -5.95
N VAL A 163 -10.04 1.33 -6.92
CA VAL A 163 -8.58 1.32 -6.69
C VAL A 163 -8.00 2.68 -7.05
N THR A 164 -7.24 3.25 -6.13
CA THR A 164 -6.48 4.50 -6.34
C THR A 164 -5.00 4.24 -6.16
N ILE A 165 -4.21 4.60 -7.16
CA ILE A 165 -2.74 4.52 -7.13
C ILE A 165 -2.18 5.94 -7.08
N GLY A 166 -1.49 6.29 -6.00
CA GLY A 166 -0.87 7.60 -5.84
C GLY A 166 0.62 7.53 -6.17
N ARG A 167 1.02 7.91 -7.39
CA ARG A 167 2.43 7.98 -7.82
C ARG A 167 3.06 9.26 -7.29
N THR A 168 3.42 9.25 -6.01
CA THR A 168 3.90 10.43 -5.30
C THR A 168 5.32 10.81 -5.71
N ALA A 169 5.60 12.12 -5.75
CA ALA A 169 6.96 12.68 -5.79
C ALA A 169 7.46 12.96 -4.37
N PRO A 170 8.78 12.89 -4.10
CA PRO A 170 9.39 13.27 -2.83
C PRO A 170 9.33 14.79 -2.60
#